data_a2a1697922b562bbd92e4a321200c332
#
_entry.id   a2a1697922b562bbd92e4a321200c332
#
_cell.length_a   1.000
_cell.length_b   1.000
_cell.length_c   1.000
_cell.angle_alpha   90.00
_cell.angle_beta   90.00
_cell.angle_gamma   90.00
#
_symmetry.space_group_name_H-M   'P 1'
#
loop_
_entity.id
_entity.type
_entity.pdbx_description
1 polymer ?
#
loop_
_entity_poly.entity_id
_entity_poly.type
_entity_poly.pdbx_seq_one_letter_code
_entity_poly.pdbx_strand_id
1 'polypeptide(L)'
;IDEHCVNWSRERPGCEVVMSREGADFGYALETAGGIARALPLLAEVFWVLAGDVYVPDFQFTQASVDRFEASGLLAHIWLVPNPPHNPRGDFGLGPDGLAISRADEAWTFSTIGLYRRELFELPWCEVLPGNPQGTAEPLAPLLRRAMEAGQVSAEIYEGPWVDVGTPERLEELNQRD
;
A
#
# COMPACT_ATOMS: atom_id res chain seq x y z
N ILE A 1 12.61 -11.47 -11.18
CA ILE A 1 12.00 -10.13 -11.13
C ILE A 1 12.62 -9.23 -12.19
N ASP A 2 13.95 -9.08 -12.28
CA ASP A 2 14.64 -8.15 -13.21
C ASP A 2 14.29 -8.38 -14.69
N GLU A 3 14.25 -9.62 -15.15
CA GLU A 3 13.89 -9.97 -16.52
C GLU A 3 12.41 -9.64 -16.84
N HIS A 4 11.51 -9.85 -15.89
CA HIS A 4 10.09 -9.54 -16.05
C HIS A 4 9.85 -8.01 -16.10
N CYS A 5 10.53 -7.23 -15.27
CA CYS A 5 10.40 -5.77 -15.27
C CYS A 5 10.89 -5.14 -16.59
N VAL A 6 11.99 -5.67 -17.16
CA VAL A 6 12.47 -5.22 -18.48
C VAL A 6 11.47 -5.54 -19.60
N ASN A 7 10.82 -6.70 -19.52
CA ASN A 7 9.81 -7.08 -20.50
C ASN A 7 8.53 -6.25 -20.37
N TRP A 8 8.10 -5.93 -19.16
CA TRP A 8 6.92 -5.09 -18.92
C TRP A 8 7.03 -3.70 -19.59
N SER A 9 8.19 -3.04 -19.48
CA SER A 9 8.43 -1.75 -20.16
C SER A 9 8.38 -1.86 -21.66
N ARG A 10 8.76 -3.02 -22.23
CA ARG A 10 8.70 -3.25 -23.69
C ARG A 10 7.29 -3.55 -24.20
N GLU A 11 6.50 -4.27 -23.40
CA GLU A 11 5.15 -4.69 -23.76
C GLU A 11 4.10 -3.60 -23.58
N ARG A 12 4.43 -2.54 -22.82
CA ARG A 12 3.51 -1.43 -22.49
C ARG A 12 4.13 -0.09 -22.84
N PRO A 13 4.03 0.36 -24.10
CA PRO A 13 4.53 1.67 -24.53
C PRO A 13 3.93 2.79 -23.68
N GLY A 14 4.78 3.63 -23.10
CA GLY A 14 4.37 4.73 -22.21
C GLY A 14 4.38 4.39 -20.72
N CYS A 15 4.71 3.15 -20.35
CA CYS A 15 4.94 2.75 -18.95
C CYS A 15 6.46 2.67 -18.70
N GLU A 16 6.97 3.49 -17.80
CA GLU A 16 8.33 3.41 -17.29
C GLU A 16 8.35 2.57 -16.01
N VAL A 17 9.22 1.56 -15.97
CA VAL A 17 9.43 0.73 -14.77
C VAL A 17 10.78 1.08 -14.17
N VAL A 18 10.77 1.60 -12.95
CA VAL A 18 11.97 1.90 -12.18
C VAL A 18 12.05 0.96 -10.98
N MET A 19 13.19 0.29 -10.80
CA MET A 19 13.39 -0.63 -9.70
C MET A 19 14.15 0.01 -8.55
N SER A 20 13.58 -0.03 -7.34
CA SER A 20 14.23 0.32 -6.09
C SER A 20 14.81 -0.95 -5.45
N ARG A 21 16.14 -1.12 -5.49
CA ARG A 21 16.82 -2.37 -5.10
C ARG A 21 17.35 -2.29 -3.68
N GLU A 22 16.49 -2.39 -2.69
CA GLU A 22 16.84 -2.28 -1.27
C GLU A 22 17.88 -3.32 -0.84
N GLY A 23 17.65 -4.58 -1.18
CA GLY A 23 18.56 -5.67 -0.83
C GLY A 23 19.97 -5.53 -1.43
N ALA A 24 20.10 -4.95 -2.63
CA ALA A 24 21.39 -4.71 -3.27
C ALA A 24 22.16 -3.55 -2.61
N ASP A 25 21.43 -2.49 -2.21
CA ASP A 25 22.05 -1.27 -1.69
C ASP A 25 22.29 -1.33 -0.18
N PHE A 26 21.42 -2.00 0.58
CA PHE A 26 21.46 -2.02 2.06
C PHE A 26 21.63 -3.44 2.64
N GLY A 27 21.44 -4.49 1.85
CA GLY A 27 21.53 -5.88 2.31
C GLY A 27 20.29 -6.38 3.07
N TYR A 28 19.22 -5.56 3.21
CA TYR A 28 17.97 -5.90 3.89
C TYR A 28 16.79 -5.10 3.32
N ALA A 29 15.57 -5.52 3.69
CA ALA A 29 14.35 -4.83 3.33
C ALA A 29 14.15 -3.60 4.23
N LEU A 30 13.67 -2.50 3.64
CA LEU A 30 13.45 -1.22 4.34
C LEU A 30 12.06 -1.11 4.97
N GLU A 31 11.30 -2.19 5.02
CA GLU A 31 9.87 -2.15 5.36
C GLU A 31 9.08 -1.25 4.41
N THR A 32 7.75 -1.27 4.49
CA THR A 32 6.92 -0.62 3.46
C THR A 32 7.08 0.91 3.43
N ALA A 33 7.04 1.59 4.58
CA ALA A 33 7.19 3.05 4.57
C ALA A 33 8.61 3.49 4.25
N GLY A 34 9.63 2.76 4.70
CA GLY A 34 11.03 3.01 4.35
C GLY A 34 11.31 2.82 2.86
N GLY A 35 10.69 1.81 2.24
CA GLY A 35 10.74 1.58 0.79
C GLY A 35 10.03 2.68 0.00
N ILE A 36 8.85 3.12 0.45
CA ILE A 36 8.12 4.26 -0.15
C ILE A 36 8.96 5.55 -0.03
N ALA A 37 9.49 5.85 1.16
CA ALA A 37 10.35 7.01 1.37
C ALA A 37 11.56 7.01 0.42
N ARG A 38 12.13 5.82 0.16
CA ARG A 38 13.20 5.65 -0.83
C ARG A 38 12.75 6.01 -2.24
N ALA A 39 11.54 5.59 -2.61
CA ALA A 39 10.97 5.84 -3.93
C ALA A 39 10.42 7.26 -4.12
N LEU A 40 10.22 8.03 -3.05
CA LEU A 40 9.60 9.36 -3.11
C LEU A 40 10.15 10.28 -4.20
N PRO A 41 11.47 10.35 -4.48
CA PRO A 41 11.98 11.21 -5.56
C PRO A 41 11.46 10.86 -6.96
N LEU A 42 10.89 9.65 -7.12
CA LEU A 42 10.35 9.12 -8.38
C LEU A 42 8.82 9.20 -8.42
N LEU A 43 8.17 9.47 -7.30
CA LEU A 43 6.71 9.43 -7.15
C LEU A 43 6.09 10.82 -7.34
N ALA A 44 4.85 10.82 -7.82
CA ALA A 44 4.02 12.02 -7.91
C ALA A 44 3.58 12.49 -6.51
N GLU A 45 2.87 13.62 -6.44
CA GLU A 45 2.28 14.14 -5.20
C GLU A 45 1.25 13.19 -4.59
N VAL A 46 0.46 12.55 -5.43
CA VAL A 46 -0.46 11.46 -5.08
C VAL A 46 -0.07 10.23 -5.89
N PHE A 47 -0.01 9.08 -5.23
CA PHE A 47 0.39 7.83 -5.86
C PHE A 47 -0.30 6.61 -5.24
N TRP A 48 -0.42 5.57 -6.05
CA TRP A 48 -0.87 4.26 -5.62
C TRP A 48 0.26 3.44 -5.00
N VAL A 49 -0.09 2.67 -3.98
CA VAL A 49 0.76 1.59 -3.45
C VAL A 49 -0.03 0.30 -3.42
N LEU A 50 0.61 -0.77 -3.84
CA LEU A 50 0.09 -2.13 -3.84
C LEU A 50 1.22 -3.08 -3.44
N ALA A 51 0.98 -4.00 -2.53
CA ALA A 51 1.94 -5.06 -2.22
C ALA A 51 2.07 -6.04 -3.39
N GLY A 52 3.26 -6.57 -3.59
CA GLY A 52 3.57 -7.49 -4.69
C GLY A 52 3.08 -8.93 -4.49
N ASP A 53 2.51 -9.23 -3.33
CA ASP A 53 2.04 -10.55 -2.90
C ASP A 53 0.52 -10.62 -2.66
N VAL A 54 -0.24 -9.77 -3.36
CA VAL A 54 -1.71 -9.83 -3.37
C VAL A 54 -2.24 -10.11 -4.78
N TYR A 55 -3.26 -10.95 -4.84
CA TYR A 55 -4.03 -11.21 -6.06
C TYR A 55 -5.40 -10.54 -5.94
N VAL A 56 -5.68 -9.61 -6.84
CA VAL A 56 -6.88 -8.76 -6.81
C VAL A 56 -7.34 -8.45 -8.24
N PRO A 57 -7.88 -9.47 -8.97
CA PRO A 57 -8.07 -9.39 -10.42
C PRO A 57 -9.07 -8.33 -10.87
N ASP A 58 -10.07 -8.03 -10.04
CA ASP A 58 -11.19 -7.16 -10.41
C ASP A 58 -11.05 -5.73 -9.85
N PHE A 59 -9.98 -5.42 -9.13
CA PHE A 59 -9.77 -4.09 -8.57
C PHE A 59 -9.48 -3.06 -9.67
N GLN A 60 -10.19 -1.93 -9.62
CA GLN A 60 -10.07 -0.88 -10.64
C GLN A 60 -9.25 0.31 -10.12
N PHE A 61 -8.04 0.46 -10.62
CA PHE A 61 -7.21 1.64 -10.39
C PHE A 61 -7.68 2.79 -11.30
N THR A 62 -8.59 3.64 -10.80
CA THR A 62 -9.25 4.65 -11.62
C THR A 62 -8.73 6.06 -11.35
N GLN A 63 -8.75 6.91 -12.37
CA GLN A 63 -8.49 8.34 -12.19
C GLN A 63 -9.54 9.00 -11.27
N ALA A 64 -10.79 8.56 -11.34
CA ALA A 64 -11.85 9.06 -10.46
C ALA A 64 -11.57 8.83 -8.96
N SER A 65 -10.90 7.72 -8.61
CA SER A 65 -10.46 7.48 -7.23
C SER A 65 -9.35 8.45 -6.82
N VAL A 66 -8.41 8.73 -7.73
CA VAL A 66 -7.36 9.73 -7.50
C VAL A 66 -7.97 11.12 -7.31
N ASP A 67 -8.87 11.54 -8.20
CA ASP A 67 -9.50 12.86 -8.15
C ASP A 67 -10.30 13.07 -6.84
N ARG A 68 -11.03 12.04 -6.41
CA ARG A 68 -11.75 12.08 -5.11
C ARG A 68 -10.79 12.21 -3.93
N PHE A 69 -9.71 11.44 -3.96
CA PHE A 69 -8.70 11.47 -2.91
C PHE A 69 -7.97 12.82 -2.88
N GLU A 70 -7.60 13.37 -4.02
CA GLU A 70 -7.01 14.72 -4.11
C GLU A 70 -7.93 15.79 -3.54
N ALA A 71 -9.22 15.74 -3.88
CA ALA A 71 -10.22 16.67 -3.39
C ALA A 71 -10.49 16.56 -1.88
N SER A 72 -10.24 15.40 -1.27
CA SER A 72 -10.45 15.19 0.16
C SER A 72 -9.46 15.94 1.04
N GLY A 73 -8.26 16.23 0.54
CA GLY A 73 -7.16 16.81 1.31
C GLY A 73 -6.55 15.88 2.35
N LEU A 74 -6.97 14.60 2.41
CA LEU A 74 -6.45 13.61 3.34
C LEU A 74 -5.05 13.10 2.92
N LEU A 75 -4.33 12.47 3.86
CA LEU A 75 -2.98 11.96 3.64
C LEU A 75 -2.96 10.55 3.05
N ALA A 76 -3.99 9.76 3.33
CA ALA A 76 -4.14 8.41 2.76
C ALA A 76 -5.63 8.05 2.55
N HIS A 77 -5.85 7.20 1.56
CA HIS A 77 -7.08 6.43 1.38
C HIS A 77 -6.72 4.97 1.20
N ILE A 78 -7.28 4.08 2.01
CA ILE A 78 -6.95 2.66 2.02
C ILE A 78 -8.18 1.80 1.73
N TRP A 79 -7.95 0.64 1.10
CA TRP A 79 -8.99 -0.36 0.89
C TRP A 79 -8.89 -1.45 1.94
N LEU A 80 -10.02 -1.76 2.55
CA LEU A 80 -10.18 -2.82 3.53
C LEU A 80 -10.92 -3.99 2.89
N VAL A 81 -10.64 -5.20 3.34
CA VAL A 81 -11.28 -6.43 2.85
C VAL A 81 -11.81 -7.27 4.01
N PRO A 82 -12.77 -8.18 3.76
CA PRO A 82 -13.19 -9.16 4.74
C PRO A 82 -12.01 -9.95 5.31
N ASN A 83 -12.04 -10.24 6.60
CA ASN A 83 -10.93 -10.88 7.29
C ASN A 83 -10.68 -12.30 6.79
N PRO A 84 -9.50 -12.60 6.24
CA PRO A 84 -9.14 -13.95 5.87
C PRO A 84 -8.84 -14.82 7.10
N PRO A 85 -8.83 -16.16 6.97
CA PRO A 85 -8.60 -17.07 8.10
C PRO A 85 -7.30 -16.81 8.88
N HIS A 86 -6.26 -16.31 8.22
CA HIS A 86 -4.96 -16.01 8.84
C HIS A 86 -4.91 -14.63 9.54
N ASN A 87 -5.89 -13.74 9.30
CA ASN A 87 -6.05 -12.46 9.99
C ASN A 87 -7.49 -12.26 10.49
N PRO A 88 -8.00 -13.12 11.38
CA PRO A 88 -9.41 -13.10 11.79
C PRO A 88 -9.82 -11.87 12.61
N ARG A 89 -8.86 -11.10 13.11
CA ARG A 89 -9.12 -9.89 13.90
C ARG A 89 -9.11 -8.60 13.09
N GLY A 90 -8.63 -8.66 11.84
CA GLY A 90 -8.43 -7.47 11.01
C GLY A 90 -7.35 -6.53 11.55
N ASP A 91 -7.21 -5.40 10.88
CA ASP A 91 -6.15 -4.42 11.16
C ASP A 91 -6.70 -3.06 11.56
N PHE A 92 -7.78 -2.61 10.90
CA PHE A 92 -8.36 -1.27 11.04
C PHE A 92 -9.89 -1.30 10.99
N GLY A 93 -10.52 -0.40 11.72
CA GLY A 93 -11.96 -0.16 11.63
C GLY A 93 -12.32 0.86 10.57
N LEU A 94 -13.63 0.95 10.30
CA LEU A 94 -14.22 1.94 9.40
C LEU A 94 -15.31 2.72 10.13
N GLY A 95 -15.14 4.03 10.22
CA GLY A 95 -16.12 4.94 10.81
C GLY A 95 -17.30 5.24 9.88
N PRO A 96 -18.43 5.69 10.43
CA PRO A 96 -19.61 6.07 9.63
C PRO A 96 -19.36 7.29 8.74
N ASP A 97 -18.31 8.04 8.99
CA ASP A 97 -17.85 9.19 8.22
C ASP A 97 -16.88 8.80 7.09
N GLY A 98 -16.59 7.49 6.93
CA GLY A 98 -15.65 6.98 5.95
C GLY A 98 -14.16 7.12 6.36
N LEU A 99 -13.90 7.52 7.60
CA LEU A 99 -12.53 7.56 8.12
C LEU A 99 -12.11 6.19 8.67
N ALA A 100 -10.86 5.86 8.46
CA ALA A 100 -10.26 4.66 9.03
C ALA A 100 -10.00 4.85 10.53
N ILE A 101 -10.25 3.80 11.32
CA ILE A 101 -10.10 3.79 12.78
C ILE A 101 -8.91 2.89 13.14
N SER A 102 -7.94 3.44 13.85
CA SER A 102 -6.70 2.77 14.23
C SER A 102 -6.93 1.51 15.10
N ARG A 103 -7.95 1.54 15.98
CA ARG A 103 -8.37 0.43 16.84
C ARG A 103 -9.88 0.45 16.96
N ALA A 104 -10.53 -0.64 16.60
CA ALA A 104 -11.98 -0.80 16.66
C ALA A 104 -12.33 -2.21 17.12
N ASP A 105 -13.51 -2.38 17.73
CA ASP A 105 -14.02 -3.71 18.12
C ASP A 105 -14.37 -4.54 16.88
N GLU A 106 -14.85 -3.87 15.81
CA GLU A 106 -15.04 -4.46 14.49
C GLU A 106 -13.97 -3.90 13.55
N ALA A 107 -13.08 -4.77 13.09
CA ALA A 107 -11.99 -4.41 12.22
C ALA A 107 -11.93 -5.30 10.98
N TRP A 108 -11.40 -4.74 9.91
CA TRP A 108 -11.23 -5.33 8.58
C TRP A 108 -9.76 -5.47 8.27
N THR A 109 -9.41 -6.40 7.41
CA THR A 109 -8.02 -6.57 6.97
C THR A 109 -7.63 -5.46 5.99
N PHE A 110 -6.48 -4.86 6.16
CA PHE A 110 -5.91 -3.94 5.20
C PHE A 110 -5.45 -4.70 3.95
N SER A 111 -6.04 -4.37 2.81
CA SER A 111 -5.76 -5.06 1.54
C SER A 111 -4.36 -4.80 0.99
N THR A 112 -3.61 -3.92 1.61
CA THR A 112 -2.33 -3.35 1.13
C THR A 112 -2.46 -2.45 -0.11
N ILE A 113 -3.68 -2.17 -0.55
CA ILE A 113 -3.95 -1.20 -1.61
C ILE A 113 -4.27 0.16 -0.98
N GLY A 114 -3.63 1.20 -1.45
CA GLY A 114 -3.91 2.55 -0.99
C GLY A 114 -3.47 3.63 -1.96
N LEU A 115 -4.12 4.78 -1.85
CA LEU A 115 -3.68 6.07 -2.38
C LEU A 115 -3.03 6.85 -1.25
N TYR A 116 -1.91 7.44 -1.54
CA TYR A 116 -1.13 8.19 -0.57
C TYR A 116 -0.76 9.54 -1.12
N ARG A 117 -0.76 10.53 -0.22
CA ARG A 117 -0.14 11.82 -0.48
C ARG A 117 1.31 11.79 0.00
N ARG A 118 2.20 12.35 -0.80
CA ARG A 118 3.63 12.45 -0.52
C ARG A 118 3.92 12.98 0.90
N GLU A 119 3.13 13.95 1.35
CA GLU A 119 3.22 14.57 2.67
C GLU A 119 3.20 13.56 3.83
N LEU A 120 2.50 12.42 3.71
CA LEU A 120 2.50 11.36 4.74
C LEU A 120 3.90 10.78 5.00
N PHE A 121 4.78 10.80 4.01
CA PHE A 121 6.13 10.26 4.09
C PHE A 121 7.20 11.33 4.30
N GLU A 122 6.80 12.49 4.75
CA GLU A 122 7.67 13.64 5.07
C GLU A 122 7.36 14.11 6.50
N LEU A 123 8.21 15.00 7.04
CA LEU A 123 7.95 15.62 8.35
C LEU A 123 6.64 16.41 8.34
N PRO A 124 5.84 16.39 9.40
CA PRO A 124 6.15 15.77 10.72
C PRO A 124 5.71 14.29 10.85
N TRP A 125 5.17 13.68 9.79
CA TRP A 125 4.60 12.34 9.84
C TRP A 125 5.65 11.24 9.82
N CYS A 126 6.64 11.36 8.96
CA CYS A 126 7.71 10.39 8.77
C CYS A 126 9.07 11.09 8.92
N GLU A 127 9.95 10.49 9.71
CA GLU A 127 11.30 11.02 9.94
C GLU A 127 12.32 10.52 8.91
N VAL A 128 11.93 9.53 8.09
CA VAL A 128 12.78 9.01 7.03
C VAL A 128 12.86 10.03 5.89
N LEU A 129 14.06 10.47 5.58
CA LEU A 129 14.29 11.48 4.53
C LEU A 129 13.89 10.93 3.15
N PRO A 130 13.35 11.76 2.24
CA PRO A 130 13.11 11.38 0.86
C PRO A 130 14.35 10.79 0.19
N GLY A 131 14.16 9.67 -0.53
CA GLY A 131 15.27 8.89 -1.08
C GLY A 131 15.88 7.88 -0.10
N ASN A 132 15.57 7.98 1.18
CA ASN A 132 16.04 7.10 2.26
C ASN A 132 17.55 6.77 2.17
N PRO A 133 18.42 7.76 2.15
CA PRO A 133 19.85 7.56 1.89
C PRO A 133 20.55 6.74 2.98
N GLN A 134 19.95 6.64 4.16
CA GLN A 134 20.51 5.91 5.31
C GLN A 134 20.02 4.45 5.36
N GLY A 135 19.07 4.05 4.52
CA GLY A 135 18.49 2.72 4.54
C GLY A 135 17.63 2.45 5.78
N THR A 136 16.97 3.47 6.32
CA THR A 136 16.14 3.31 7.52
C THR A 136 14.93 2.41 7.21
N ALA A 137 14.79 1.33 7.98
CA ALA A 137 13.60 0.48 7.92
C ALA A 137 12.46 1.11 8.72
N GLU A 138 11.36 1.41 8.05
CA GLU A 138 10.16 2.03 8.67
C GLU A 138 8.90 1.29 8.24
N PRO A 139 8.15 0.69 9.17
CA PRO A 139 6.90 0.00 8.86
C PRO A 139 5.77 1.00 8.58
N LEU A 140 4.88 0.66 7.63
CA LEU A 140 3.76 1.53 7.23
C LEU A 140 2.64 1.59 8.28
N ALA A 141 2.34 0.48 8.96
CA ALA A 141 1.18 0.42 9.85
C ALA A 141 1.23 1.42 11.03
N PRO A 142 2.36 1.63 11.74
CA PRO A 142 2.46 2.67 12.76
C PRO A 142 2.25 4.09 12.19
N LEU A 143 2.74 4.36 10.99
CA LEU A 143 2.57 5.64 10.31
C LEU A 143 1.08 5.90 10.01
N LEU A 144 0.40 4.91 9.42
CA LEU A 144 -1.04 4.98 9.17
C LEU A 144 -1.84 5.20 10.46
N ARG A 145 -1.50 4.50 11.56
CA ARG A 145 -2.21 4.67 12.84
C ARG A 145 -2.10 6.09 13.38
N ARG A 146 -0.91 6.71 13.30
CA ARG A 146 -0.75 8.12 13.68
C ARG A 146 -1.63 9.05 12.83
N ALA A 147 -1.65 8.82 11.52
CA ALA A 147 -2.49 9.59 10.60
C ALA A 147 -3.99 9.36 10.83
N MET A 148 -4.43 8.13 11.14
CA MET A 148 -5.81 7.81 11.53
C MET A 148 -6.23 8.54 12.80
N GLU A 149 -5.38 8.57 13.83
CA GLU A 149 -5.63 9.28 15.08
C GLU A 149 -5.81 10.80 14.87
N ALA A 150 -5.23 11.34 13.80
CA ALA A 150 -5.41 12.72 13.37
C ALA A 150 -6.57 12.92 12.38
N GLY A 151 -7.34 11.88 12.05
CA GLY A 151 -8.43 11.96 11.07
C GLY A 151 -7.96 12.18 9.64
N GLN A 152 -6.75 11.75 9.29
CA GLN A 152 -6.13 11.99 7.98
C GLN A 152 -6.13 10.77 7.04
N VAL A 153 -6.86 9.70 7.41
CA VAL A 153 -6.96 8.50 6.59
C VAL A 153 -8.42 8.14 6.38
N SER A 154 -8.86 8.07 5.14
CA SER A 154 -10.15 7.49 4.78
C SER A 154 -10.01 6.03 4.36
N ALA A 155 -11.12 5.29 4.41
CA ALA A 155 -11.15 3.91 3.95
C ALA A 155 -12.48 3.58 3.28
N GLU A 156 -12.45 2.56 2.41
CA GLU A 156 -13.65 1.90 1.89
C GLU A 156 -13.45 0.38 1.88
N ILE A 157 -14.57 -0.37 1.92
CA ILE A 157 -14.51 -1.83 1.87
C ILE A 157 -14.53 -2.28 0.42
N TYR A 158 -13.57 -3.11 0.03
CA TYR A 158 -13.56 -3.82 -1.22
C TYR A 158 -14.09 -5.25 -1.01
N GLU A 159 -15.21 -5.56 -1.63
CA GLU A 159 -15.89 -6.86 -1.51
C GLU A 159 -15.55 -7.83 -2.66
N GLY A 160 -14.72 -7.40 -3.61
CA GLY A 160 -14.28 -8.25 -4.72
C GLY A 160 -13.24 -9.30 -4.32
N PRO A 161 -12.84 -10.16 -5.26
CA PRO A 161 -11.82 -11.16 -5.00
C PRO A 161 -10.50 -10.54 -4.55
N TRP A 162 -10.01 -10.98 -3.40
CA TRP A 162 -8.72 -10.58 -2.84
C TRP A 162 -8.08 -11.78 -2.13
N VAL A 163 -6.84 -12.06 -2.44
CA VAL A 163 -6.06 -13.13 -1.80
C VAL A 163 -4.64 -12.64 -1.54
N ASP A 164 -4.20 -12.77 -0.29
CA ASP A 164 -2.80 -12.64 0.08
C ASP A 164 -2.06 -13.95 -0.27
N VAL A 165 -1.09 -13.87 -1.17
CA VAL A 165 -0.28 -14.99 -1.66
C VAL A 165 1.16 -14.93 -1.14
N GLY A 166 1.40 -14.27 -0.01
CA GLY A 166 2.70 -14.07 0.61
C GLY A 166 3.37 -15.34 1.15
N THR A 167 2.75 -16.53 1.00
CA THR A 167 3.39 -17.81 1.26
C THR A 167 3.23 -18.78 0.08
N PRO A 168 4.18 -19.72 -0.12
CA PRO A 168 4.09 -20.74 -1.17
C PRO A 168 2.76 -21.52 -1.11
N GLU A 169 2.32 -21.87 0.09
CA GLU A 169 1.08 -22.62 0.31
C GLU A 169 -0.15 -21.85 -0.18
N ARG A 170 -0.26 -20.56 0.15
CA ARG A 170 -1.37 -19.70 -0.29
C ARG A 170 -1.36 -19.48 -1.81
N LEU A 171 -0.17 -19.35 -2.39
CA LEU A 171 -0.03 -19.26 -3.84
C LEU A 171 -0.46 -20.56 -4.52
N GLU A 172 -0.12 -21.72 -3.97
CA GLU A 172 -0.53 -23.03 -4.49
C GLU A 172 -2.05 -23.22 -4.37
N GLU A 173 -2.66 -22.84 -3.24
CA GLU A 173 -4.12 -22.85 -3.06
C GLU A 173 -4.83 -21.96 -4.09
N LEU A 174 -4.29 -20.80 -4.43
CA LEU A 174 -4.85 -19.94 -5.47
C LEU A 174 -4.80 -20.63 -6.84
N ASN A 175 -3.66 -21.23 -7.20
CA ASN A 175 -3.48 -21.93 -8.46
C ASN A 175 -4.37 -23.19 -8.62
N GLN A 176 -4.94 -23.72 -7.53
CA GLN A 176 -5.86 -24.87 -7.56
C GLN A 176 -7.34 -24.45 -7.71
N ARG A 177 -7.64 -23.14 -7.64
CA ARG A 177 -9.01 -22.61 -7.77
C ARG A 177 -9.45 -22.36 -9.22
N ASP A 178 -8.53 -22.39 -10.16
CA ASP A 178 -8.74 -22.31 -11.61
C ASP A 178 -8.94 -23.73 -12.20
#